data_86ff6862ddc99ec12b29c9add62dc95a
#
_entry.id   86ff6862ddc99ec12b29c9add62dc95a
#
_cell.length_a   1.000
_cell.length_b   1.000
_cell.length_c   1.000
_cell.angle_alpha   90.00
_cell.angle_beta   90.00
_cell.angle_gamma   90.00
#
_symmetry.space_group_name_H-M   'P 1'
#
loop_
_entity.id
_entity.type
_entity.pdbx_description
1 polymer ?
#
loop_
_entity_poly.entity_id
_entity_poly.type
_entity_poly.pdbx_seq_one_letter_code
_entity_poly.pdbx_strand_id
1 'polypeptide(L)'
;MKNINIALLGFGTVGSGVAETIKRNSDIIKERLGVHLLIKYVLVREVNKYTKFPILKDIHLTDNFSEIIEDESLDIIVEVMGGITPAKEYIFSALEHGLSVVSANKDLVALYGPDIIHKAIENHVNFSCEASVGGGIPILMPLHQSLAANQIESIVGILNGTTNYILSQMTETGVNYANALADAQKQGFAEADPTNDVCGFDAARKLAILSSIGFRANVTFDDVLVEGIEKIDKSDIQYAKDMGYTIKLLTVALRQENGIALNVYPAFLPDNHPLSSVKGAYNAIYVTGNIVDDVMFYGRGAGALPTASAVMGDVISTAQHILNGSTGTGMIMTDTKRIPFYSSLKLQNSYYFRLDVDDVTGVLSQIAAAFAENDISICEVVQKRKTKGLAELVLITELASRKSILQVEKGLQVLPCMRKVANVIRVM
;
A
#
# COMPACT_ATOMS: atom_id res chain seq x y z
N MET A 1 -11.63 -38.84 8.14
CA MET A 1 -11.96 -37.50 7.61
C MET A 1 -10.78 -37.07 6.74
N LYS A 2 -11.04 -36.52 5.54
CA LYS A 2 -9.97 -36.02 4.66
C LYS A 2 -9.37 -34.77 5.31
N ASN A 3 -8.05 -34.75 5.56
CA ASN A 3 -7.35 -33.55 6.00
C ASN A 3 -7.09 -32.63 4.79
N ILE A 4 -6.88 -31.34 5.02
CA ILE A 4 -6.30 -30.43 4.04
C ILE A 4 -4.82 -30.28 4.37
N ASN A 5 -3.96 -30.66 3.44
CA ASN A 5 -2.52 -30.63 3.56
C ASN A 5 -1.94 -29.42 2.84
N ILE A 6 -1.10 -28.64 3.52
CA ILE A 6 -0.45 -27.50 2.95
C ILE A 6 1.07 -27.62 2.95
N ALA A 7 1.71 -27.02 1.96
CA ALA A 7 3.15 -26.76 1.99
C ALA A 7 3.41 -25.27 2.12
N LEU A 8 4.30 -24.90 3.01
CA LEU A 8 4.67 -23.52 3.30
C LEU A 8 6.01 -23.20 2.63
N LEU A 9 6.01 -22.33 1.63
CA LEU A 9 7.23 -21.89 0.97
C LEU A 9 7.76 -20.63 1.66
N GLY A 10 8.80 -20.81 2.47
CA GLY A 10 9.40 -19.78 3.31
C GLY A 10 8.97 -19.85 4.77
N PHE A 11 9.95 -19.68 5.68
CA PHE A 11 9.73 -19.68 7.14
C PHE A 11 10.37 -18.43 7.78
N GLY A 12 10.12 -17.28 7.16
CA GLY A 12 10.46 -15.95 7.69
C GLY A 12 9.38 -15.44 8.65
N THR A 13 9.26 -14.11 8.74
CA THR A 13 8.29 -13.44 9.61
C THR A 13 6.84 -13.90 9.37
N VAL A 14 6.42 -13.98 8.11
CA VAL A 14 5.03 -14.38 7.79
C VAL A 14 4.84 -15.88 7.93
N GLY A 15 5.77 -16.69 7.41
CA GLY A 15 5.66 -18.15 7.48
C GLY A 15 5.64 -18.70 8.90
N SER A 16 6.48 -18.16 9.79
CA SER A 16 6.43 -18.52 11.22
C SER A 16 5.09 -18.10 11.87
N GLY A 17 4.55 -16.94 11.47
CA GLY A 17 3.23 -16.49 11.91
C GLY A 17 2.10 -17.41 11.46
N VAL A 18 2.15 -17.93 10.22
CA VAL A 18 1.18 -18.90 9.68
C VAL A 18 1.22 -20.19 10.50
N ALA A 19 2.41 -20.75 10.73
CA ALA A 19 2.54 -21.97 11.54
C ALA A 19 2.04 -21.77 12.98
N GLU A 20 2.38 -20.63 13.59
CA GLU A 20 1.88 -20.27 14.92
C GLU A 20 0.36 -20.14 14.95
N THR A 21 -0.24 -19.52 13.92
CA THR A 21 -1.69 -19.32 13.83
C THR A 21 -2.41 -20.67 13.72
N ILE A 22 -1.92 -21.57 12.87
CA ILE A 22 -2.48 -22.93 12.74
C ILE A 22 -2.41 -23.69 14.07
N LYS A 23 -1.26 -23.63 14.75
CA LYS A 23 -1.08 -24.30 16.04
C LYS A 23 -1.98 -23.71 17.12
N ARG A 24 -2.03 -22.37 17.21
CA ARG A 24 -2.80 -21.64 18.26
C ARG A 24 -4.31 -21.83 18.11
N ASN A 25 -4.79 -21.83 16.86
CA ASN A 25 -6.21 -21.79 16.53
C ASN A 25 -6.69 -23.09 15.85
N SER A 26 -5.99 -24.22 16.03
CA SER A 26 -6.30 -25.50 15.40
C SER A 26 -7.75 -25.92 15.54
N ASP A 27 -8.32 -25.76 16.76
CA ASP A 27 -9.70 -26.18 17.05
C ASP A 27 -10.71 -25.30 16.34
N ILE A 28 -10.50 -23.96 16.34
CA ILE A 28 -11.37 -23.00 15.65
C ILE A 28 -11.33 -23.26 14.13
N ILE A 29 -10.13 -23.51 13.57
CA ILE A 29 -9.97 -23.81 12.15
C ILE A 29 -10.69 -25.11 11.80
N LYS A 30 -10.51 -26.17 12.61
CA LYS A 30 -11.17 -27.45 12.44
C LYS A 30 -12.69 -27.33 12.52
N GLU A 31 -13.20 -26.57 13.49
CA GLU A 31 -14.66 -26.35 13.64
C GLU A 31 -15.24 -25.69 12.37
N ARG A 32 -14.52 -24.69 11.80
CA ARG A 32 -14.96 -23.98 10.58
C ARG A 32 -14.88 -24.84 9.32
N LEU A 33 -13.85 -25.67 9.18
CA LEU A 33 -13.61 -26.48 7.99
C LEU A 33 -14.26 -27.86 8.06
N GLY A 34 -14.57 -28.37 9.26
CA GLY A 34 -14.99 -29.76 9.48
C GLY A 34 -13.85 -30.77 9.33
N VAL A 35 -12.63 -30.32 9.03
CA VAL A 35 -11.42 -31.14 8.80
C VAL A 35 -10.20 -30.50 9.44
N HIS A 36 -9.12 -31.26 9.59
CA HIS A 36 -7.84 -30.71 10.05
C HIS A 36 -7.09 -30.05 8.88
N LEU A 37 -6.45 -28.92 9.17
CA LEU A 37 -5.48 -28.25 8.32
C LEU A 37 -4.07 -28.59 8.81
N LEU A 38 -3.25 -29.22 7.99
CA LEU A 38 -1.93 -29.71 8.38
C LEU A 38 -0.82 -29.13 7.50
N ILE A 39 0.23 -28.60 8.13
CA ILE A 39 1.47 -28.25 7.42
C ILE A 39 2.26 -29.54 7.24
N LYS A 40 2.43 -29.98 6.00
CA LYS A 40 3.17 -31.20 5.66
C LYS A 40 4.63 -30.89 5.33
N TYR A 41 4.87 -29.79 4.62
CA TYR A 41 6.19 -29.34 4.20
C TYR A 41 6.45 -27.87 4.57
N VAL A 42 7.72 -27.58 4.85
CA VAL A 42 8.23 -26.22 4.88
C VAL A 42 9.49 -26.16 4.01
N LEU A 43 9.43 -25.38 2.92
CA LEU A 43 10.56 -25.10 2.05
C LEU A 43 11.40 -23.96 2.61
N VAL A 44 12.68 -24.21 2.85
CA VAL A 44 13.65 -23.21 3.32
C VAL A 44 15.00 -23.42 2.64
N ARG A 45 15.77 -22.35 2.45
CA ARG A 45 17.10 -22.44 1.81
C ARG A 45 18.14 -23.19 2.64
N GLU A 46 18.06 -23.15 3.97
CA GLU A 46 19.00 -23.72 4.92
C GLU A 46 18.25 -24.53 5.98
N VAL A 47 17.98 -25.80 5.68
CA VAL A 47 17.20 -26.70 6.55
C VAL A 47 17.74 -26.71 7.98
N ASN A 48 19.07 -26.82 8.15
CA ASN A 48 19.72 -26.93 9.47
C ASN A 48 19.42 -25.75 10.41
N LYS A 49 19.13 -24.58 9.87
CA LYS A 49 18.80 -23.38 10.65
C LYS A 49 17.47 -23.53 11.39
N TYR A 50 16.56 -24.33 10.88
CA TYR A 50 15.18 -24.44 11.35
C TYR A 50 14.87 -25.72 12.12
N THR A 51 15.76 -26.71 12.14
CA THR A 51 15.56 -28.00 12.85
C THR A 51 15.33 -27.87 14.36
N LYS A 52 15.76 -26.76 14.96
CA LYS A 52 15.61 -26.50 16.41
C LYS A 52 14.30 -25.80 16.78
N PHE A 53 13.47 -25.41 15.80
CA PHE A 53 12.20 -24.77 16.10
C PHE A 53 11.15 -25.79 16.52
N PRO A 54 10.63 -25.73 17.78
CA PRO A 54 9.70 -26.76 18.29
C PRO A 54 8.41 -26.90 17.51
N ILE A 55 8.01 -25.81 16.81
CA ILE A 55 6.79 -25.80 15.98
C ILE A 55 6.94 -26.63 14.69
N LEU A 56 8.16 -26.90 14.27
CA LEU A 56 8.50 -27.63 13.04
C LEU A 56 8.87 -29.11 13.30
N LYS A 57 8.77 -29.60 14.54
CA LYS A 57 9.28 -30.91 14.95
C LYS A 57 8.73 -32.09 14.12
N ASP A 58 7.45 -32.00 13.77
CA ASP A 58 6.75 -33.07 13.04
C ASP A 58 6.43 -32.69 11.58
N ILE A 59 7.12 -31.66 11.06
CA ILE A 59 6.94 -31.11 9.71
C ILE A 59 8.19 -31.44 8.89
N HIS A 60 7.99 -31.88 7.65
CA HIS A 60 9.09 -32.15 6.72
C HIS A 60 9.74 -30.83 6.25
N LEU A 61 11.01 -30.64 6.63
CA LEU A 61 11.81 -29.48 6.19
C LEU A 61 12.63 -29.88 4.97
N THR A 62 12.51 -29.11 3.90
CA THR A 62 13.28 -29.38 2.67
C THR A 62 13.77 -28.07 2.03
N ASP A 63 14.82 -28.14 1.23
CA ASP A 63 15.29 -27.11 0.30
C ASP A 63 15.00 -27.47 -1.16
N ASN A 64 14.36 -28.62 -1.38
CA ASN A 64 14.02 -29.15 -2.70
C ASN A 64 12.52 -29.02 -2.98
N PHE A 65 12.16 -28.12 -3.89
CA PHE A 65 10.75 -27.93 -4.28
C PHE A 65 10.14 -29.15 -5.00
N SER A 66 10.97 -29.97 -5.69
CA SER A 66 10.47 -31.16 -6.39
C SER A 66 9.83 -32.19 -5.44
N GLU A 67 10.36 -32.34 -4.24
CA GLU A 67 9.77 -33.22 -3.21
C GLU A 67 8.35 -32.80 -2.81
N ILE A 68 8.10 -31.48 -2.85
CA ILE A 68 6.79 -30.91 -2.51
C ILE A 68 5.80 -31.12 -3.64
N ILE A 69 6.21 -30.84 -4.88
CA ILE A 69 5.31 -30.83 -6.02
C ILE A 69 4.92 -32.25 -6.47
N GLU A 70 5.75 -33.24 -6.18
CA GLU A 70 5.50 -34.67 -6.48
C GLU A 70 4.56 -35.34 -5.45
N ASP A 71 4.22 -34.67 -4.35
CA ASP A 71 3.34 -35.24 -3.32
C ASP A 71 1.86 -35.02 -3.67
N GLU A 72 1.24 -36.04 -4.27
CA GLU A 72 -0.18 -36.05 -4.67
C GLU A 72 -1.17 -35.81 -3.51
N SER A 73 -0.71 -35.86 -2.26
CA SER A 73 -1.58 -35.64 -1.11
C SER A 73 -1.68 -34.17 -0.68
N LEU A 74 -0.90 -33.26 -1.31
CA LEU A 74 -1.01 -31.84 -1.05
C LEU A 74 -2.26 -31.24 -1.70
N ASP A 75 -2.79 -30.21 -1.06
CA ASP A 75 -3.97 -29.48 -1.53
C ASP A 75 -3.64 -28.00 -1.81
N ILE A 76 -2.78 -27.38 -0.99
CA ILE A 76 -2.51 -25.93 -1.06
C ILE A 76 -1.01 -25.64 -0.86
N ILE A 77 -0.49 -24.76 -1.71
CA ILE A 77 0.82 -24.12 -1.51
C ILE A 77 0.60 -22.73 -0.90
N VAL A 78 1.33 -22.41 0.18
CA VAL A 78 1.35 -21.08 0.81
C VAL A 78 2.71 -20.44 0.56
N GLU A 79 2.79 -19.49 -0.37
CA GLU A 79 4.03 -18.79 -0.75
C GLU A 79 4.19 -17.51 0.07
N VAL A 80 5.24 -17.46 0.88
CA VAL A 80 5.61 -16.33 1.75
C VAL A 80 7.13 -16.09 1.74
N MET A 81 7.78 -16.39 0.59
CA MET A 81 9.22 -16.24 0.43
C MET A 81 9.62 -14.80 0.09
N GLY A 82 8.75 -14.09 -0.65
CA GLY A 82 9.05 -12.79 -1.24
C GLY A 82 10.02 -12.86 -2.42
N GLY A 83 10.18 -11.74 -3.13
CA GLY A 83 10.96 -11.67 -4.38
C GLY A 83 10.21 -12.30 -5.55
N ILE A 84 10.83 -12.25 -6.75
CA ILE A 84 10.20 -12.77 -7.97
C ILE A 84 10.68 -14.19 -8.27
N THR A 85 11.98 -14.41 -8.29
CA THR A 85 12.61 -15.71 -8.56
C THR A 85 13.15 -16.29 -7.26
N PRO A 86 12.88 -17.56 -6.92
CA PRO A 86 12.15 -18.58 -7.70
C PRO A 86 10.61 -18.63 -7.44
N ALA A 87 10.04 -17.69 -6.69
CA ALA A 87 8.62 -17.74 -6.28
C ALA A 87 7.67 -17.87 -7.48
N LYS A 88 7.96 -17.15 -8.59
CA LYS A 88 7.18 -17.23 -9.83
C LYS A 88 7.13 -18.66 -10.38
N GLU A 89 8.30 -19.27 -10.57
CA GLU A 89 8.42 -20.63 -11.11
C GLU A 89 7.66 -21.64 -10.24
N TYR A 90 7.78 -21.49 -8.91
CA TYR A 90 7.10 -22.41 -7.97
C TYR A 90 5.58 -22.26 -7.99
N ILE A 91 5.07 -21.02 -8.07
CA ILE A 91 3.63 -20.78 -8.17
C ILE A 91 3.07 -21.35 -9.47
N PHE A 92 3.68 -21.06 -10.63
CA PHE A 92 3.21 -21.57 -11.91
C PHE A 92 3.25 -23.11 -11.96
N SER A 93 4.34 -23.71 -11.48
CA SER A 93 4.46 -25.16 -11.36
C SER A 93 3.39 -25.77 -10.45
N ALA A 94 3.13 -25.15 -9.28
CA ALA A 94 2.09 -25.62 -8.37
C ALA A 94 0.69 -25.62 -9.02
N LEU A 95 0.34 -24.53 -9.71
CA LEU A 95 -0.94 -24.43 -10.43
C LEU A 95 -1.06 -25.48 -11.54
N GLU A 96 0.01 -25.74 -12.29
CA GLU A 96 0.07 -26.76 -13.34
C GLU A 96 -0.08 -28.21 -12.80
N HIS A 97 0.34 -28.43 -11.55
CA HIS A 97 0.15 -29.72 -10.86
C HIS A 97 -1.20 -29.82 -10.10
N GLY A 98 -2.12 -28.88 -10.33
CA GLY A 98 -3.45 -28.95 -9.73
C GLY A 98 -3.50 -28.53 -8.26
N LEU A 99 -2.47 -27.80 -7.76
CA LEU A 99 -2.44 -27.29 -6.40
C LEU A 99 -2.95 -25.86 -6.35
N SER A 100 -3.84 -25.56 -5.40
CA SER A 100 -4.23 -24.18 -5.13
C SER A 100 -3.09 -23.41 -4.45
N VAL A 101 -3.02 -22.10 -4.68
CA VAL A 101 -1.94 -21.27 -4.17
C VAL A 101 -2.47 -20.06 -3.38
N VAL A 102 -1.88 -19.82 -2.22
CA VAL A 102 -2.07 -18.59 -1.42
C VAL A 102 -0.74 -17.88 -1.33
N SER A 103 -0.68 -16.59 -1.70
CA SER A 103 0.56 -15.81 -1.69
C SER A 103 0.43 -14.50 -0.92
N ALA A 104 1.50 -14.10 -0.23
CA ALA A 104 1.64 -12.76 0.38
C ALA A 104 2.61 -11.85 -0.41
N ASN A 105 3.00 -12.27 -1.61
CA ASN A 105 4.07 -11.65 -2.40
C ASN A 105 3.52 -10.52 -3.30
N LYS A 106 3.50 -9.31 -2.75
CA LYS A 106 3.00 -8.11 -3.46
C LYS A 106 3.71 -7.84 -4.77
N ASP A 107 5.04 -8.05 -4.82
CA ASP A 107 5.84 -7.74 -6.01
C ASP A 107 5.48 -8.68 -7.16
N LEU A 108 5.26 -9.95 -6.85
CA LEU A 108 4.84 -10.96 -7.81
C LEU A 108 3.40 -10.73 -8.27
N VAL A 109 2.48 -10.45 -7.34
CA VAL A 109 1.07 -10.17 -7.66
C VAL A 109 0.94 -8.90 -8.51
N ALA A 110 1.70 -7.84 -8.21
CA ALA A 110 1.68 -6.60 -8.99
C ALA A 110 2.17 -6.78 -10.44
N LEU A 111 3.11 -7.70 -10.68
CA LEU A 111 3.70 -7.93 -12.01
C LEU A 111 2.99 -9.03 -12.80
N TYR A 112 2.55 -10.08 -12.14
CA TYR A 112 2.07 -11.31 -12.79
C TYR A 112 0.69 -11.76 -12.30
N GLY A 113 -0.01 -10.95 -11.50
CA GLY A 113 -1.32 -11.32 -10.93
C GLY A 113 -2.31 -11.83 -11.96
N PRO A 114 -2.58 -11.11 -13.07
CA PRO A 114 -3.49 -11.59 -14.12
C PRO A 114 -3.05 -12.92 -14.75
N ASP A 115 -1.76 -13.11 -15.02
CA ASP A 115 -1.24 -14.34 -15.62
C ASP A 115 -1.37 -15.53 -14.67
N ILE A 116 -1.10 -15.33 -13.38
CA ILE A 116 -1.24 -16.36 -12.34
C ILE A 116 -2.70 -16.79 -12.20
N ILE A 117 -3.62 -15.84 -12.18
CA ILE A 117 -5.05 -16.12 -12.06
C ILE A 117 -5.57 -16.85 -13.31
N HIS A 118 -5.13 -16.42 -14.49
CA HIS A 118 -5.46 -17.12 -15.73
C HIS A 118 -5.00 -18.59 -15.70
N LYS A 119 -3.76 -18.81 -15.27
CA LYS A 119 -3.19 -20.15 -15.09
C LYS A 119 -3.98 -20.98 -14.06
N ALA A 120 -4.42 -20.37 -12.95
CA ALA A 120 -5.22 -21.03 -11.93
C ALA A 120 -6.60 -21.47 -12.47
N ILE A 121 -7.25 -20.60 -13.27
CA ILE A 121 -8.53 -20.92 -13.94
C ILE A 121 -8.36 -22.09 -14.92
N GLU A 122 -7.32 -22.04 -15.76
CA GLU A 122 -7.02 -23.11 -16.74
C GLU A 122 -6.86 -24.48 -16.09
N ASN A 123 -6.28 -24.52 -14.88
CA ASN A 123 -6.04 -25.76 -14.14
C ASN A 123 -7.11 -26.08 -13.08
N HIS A 124 -8.22 -25.32 -13.05
CA HIS A 124 -9.33 -25.53 -12.10
C HIS A 124 -8.90 -25.49 -10.62
N VAL A 125 -7.95 -24.64 -10.26
CA VAL A 125 -7.45 -24.41 -8.91
C VAL A 125 -7.62 -22.95 -8.50
N ASN A 126 -7.43 -22.62 -7.21
CA ASN A 126 -7.57 -21.27 -6.72
C ASN A 126 -6.21 -20.58 -6.54
N PHE A 127 -6.19 -19.27 -6.79
CA PHE A 127 -5.14 -18.36 -6.36
C PHE A 127 -5.73 -17.27 -5.49
N SER A 128 -5.17 -17.05 -4.31
CA SER A 128 -5.57 -16.00 -3.36
C SER A 128 -4.36 -15.20 -2.87
N CYS A 129 -4.53 -13.89 -2.62
CA CYS A 129 -3.40 -13.02 -2.28
C CYS A 129 -3.78 -11.84 -1.38
N GLU A 130 -4.74 -12.01 -0.45
CA GLU A 130 -5.20 -10.96 0.48
C GLU A 130 -4.03 -10.29 1.21
N ALA A 131 -3.06 -11.07 1.66
CA ALA A 131 -1.90 -10.58 2.41
C ALA A 131 -0.90 -9.75 1.58
N SER A 132 -1.05 -9.66 0.27
CA SER A 132 -0.19 -8.84 -0.59
C SER A 132 -0.41 -7.33 -0.40
N VAL A 133 -1.57 -6.91 0.12
CA VAL A 133 -1.88 -5.50 0.42
C VAL A 133 -2.49 -5.37 1.80
N GLY A 134 -2.05 -4.35 2.55
CA GLY A 134 -2.64 -4.02 3.85
C GLY A 134 -2.29 -4.99 4.99
N GLY A 135 -1.45 -6.00 4.77
CA GLY A 135 -1.01 -6.95 5.78
C GLY A 135 -2.16 -7.68 6.46
N GLY A 136 -2.55 -7.24 7.67
CA GLY A 136 -3.68 -7.82 8.41
C GLY A 136 -5.04 -7.18 8.12
N ILE A 137 -5.12 -6.21 7.22
CA ILE A 137 -6.36 -5.53 6.83
C ILE A 137 -7.03 -6.31 5.71
N PRO A 138 -8.24 -6.88 5.91
CA PRO A 138 -8.97 -7.52 4.81
C PRO A 138 -9.50 -6.43 3.86
N ILE A 139 -9.03 -6.38 2.64
CA ILE A 139 -9.40 -5.36 1.65
C ILE A 139 -9.65 -5.90 0.24
N LEU A 140 -8.84 -6.88 -0.22
CA LEU A 140 -8.97 -7.39 -1.59
C LEU A 140 -10.27 -8.17 -1.78
N MET A 141 -10.57 -9.08 -0.88
CA MET A 141 -11.84 -9.82 -0.90
C MET A 141 -13.07 -8.93 -0.65
N PRO A 142 -13.08 -7.98 0.30
CA PRO A 142 -14.15 -6.99 0.40
C PRO A 142 -14.38 -6.19 -0.87
N LEU A 143 -13.33 -5.69 -1.54
CA LEU A 143 -13.47 -4.99 -2.82
C LEU A 143 -14.07 -5.90 -3.91
N HIS A 144 -13.67 -7.17 -3.94
CA HIS A 144 -14.12 -8.13 -4.93
C HIS A 144 -15.55 -8.64 -4.68
N GLN A 145 -15.90 -8.94 -3.43
CA GLN A 145 -17.18 -9.59 -3.07
C GLN A 145 -18.16 -8.65 -2.36
N SER A 146 -17.77 -8.08 -1.22
CA SER A 146 -18.71 -7.32 -0.38
C SER A 146 -19.15 -6.01 -1.04
N LEU A 147 -18.26 -5.38 -1.81
CA LEU A 147 -18.52 -4.14 -2.53
C LEU A 147 -18.83 -4.35 -4.02
N ALA A 148 -19.03 -5.58 -4.46
CA ALA A 148 -19.22 -5.96 -5.87
C ALA A 148 -20.40 -5.25 -6.57
N ALA A 149 -21.43 -4.86 -5.82
CA ALA A 149 -22.58 -4.11 -6.33
C ALA A 149 -22.30 -2.61 -6.53
N ASN A 150 -21.13 -2.12 -6.10
CA ASN A 150 -20.78 -0.71 -6.20
C ASN A 150 -19.90 -0.44 -7.42
N GLN A 151 -20.06 0.74 -8.01
CA GLN A 151 -19.01 1.36 -8.77
C GLN A 151 -18.06 2.06 -7.80
N ILE A 152 -16.84 1.57 -7.70
CA ILE A 152 -15.83 2.23 -6.89
C ILE A 152 -15.43 3.55 -7.55
N GLU A 153 -15.57 4.64 -6.82
CA GLU A 153 -15.27 6.02 -7.25
C GLU A 153 -13.88 6.45 -6.82
N SER A 154 -13.51 6.11 -5.58
CA SER A 154 -12.18 6.39 -5.08
C SER A 154 -11.65 5.33 -4.13
N ILE A 155 -10.32 5.18 -4.11
CA ILE A 155 -9.57 4.44 -3.08
C ILE A 155 -8.47 5.36 -2.58
N VAL A 156 -8.56 5.80 -1.34
CA VAL A 156 -7.55 6.65 -0.69
C VAL A 156 -6.98 5.90 0.50
N GLY A 157 -5.65 5.79 0.61
CA GLY A 157 -5.09 4.95 1.66
C GLY A 157 -3.78 5.45 2.24
N ILE A 158 -3.51 5.02 3.46
CA ILE A 158 -2.20 5.04 4.12
C ILE A 158 -1.71 3.60 4.08
N LEU A 159 -0.91 3.24 3.06
CA LEU A 159 -0.53 1.86 2.76
C LEU A 159 0.90 1.50 3.17
N ASN A 160 1.65 2.47 3.69
CA ASN A 160 3.02 2.22 4.16
C ASN A 160 3.15 2.62 5.64
N GLY A 161 3.41 1.64 6.50
CA GLY A 161 3.52 1.85 7.95
C GLY A 161 4.76 2.65 8.36
N THR A 162 5.86 2.50 7.64
CA THR A 162 7.13 3.21 7.89
C THR A 162 6.96 4.72 7.71
N THR A 163 6.43 5.14 6.58
CA THR A 163 6.19 6.57 6.29
C THR A 163 5.15 7.18 7.22
N ASN A 164 4.08 6.43 7.54
CA ASN A 164 3.11 6.92 8.50
C ASN A 164 3.69 7.05 9.90
N TYR A 165 4.58 6.13 10.32
CA TYR A 165 5.30 6.24 11.58
C TYR A 165 6.19 7.49 11.61
N ILE A 166 7.01 7.71 10.56
CA ILE A 166 7.90 8.88 10.44
C ILE A 166 7.10 10.19 10.54
N LEU A 167 6.05 10.34 9.73
CA LEU A 167 5.21 11.55 9.74
C LEU A 167 4.46 11.73 11.06
N SER A 168 4.03 10.64 11.71
CA SER A 168 3.42 10.70 13.04
C SER A 168 4.41 11.19 14.10
N GLN A 169 5.65 10.68 14.10
CA GLN A 169 6.70 11.13 15.01
C GLN A 169 7.03 12.61 14.79
N MET A 170 7.19 13.06 13.55
CA MET A 170 7.40 14.47 13.24
C MET A 170 6.26 15.34 13.77
N THR A 171 5.01 14.90 13.63
CA THR A 171 3.80 15.63 14.06
C THR A 171 3.67 15.69 15.59
N GLU A 172 3.92 14.57 16.28
CA GLU A 172 3.68 14.44 17.72
C GLU A 172 4.82 15.02 18.55
N THR A 173 6.07 14.85 18.11
CA THR A 173 7.26 15.21 18.88
C THR A 173 8.00 16.43 18.34
N GLY A 174 7.69 16.92 17.12
CA GLY A 174 8.34 18.06 16.49
C GLY A 174 9.78 17.78 16.03
N VAL A 175 10.21 16.50 15.97
CA VAL A 175 11.54 16.12 15.46
C VAL A 175 11.60 16.32 13.94
N ASN A 176 12.81 16.50 13.41
CA ASN A 176 13.03 16.57 11.97
C ASN A 176 12.95 15.18 11.32
N TYR A 177 12.83 15.16 9.98
CA TYR A 177 12.73 13.94 9.18
C TYR A 177 13.87 12.93 9.45
N ALA A 178 15.13 13.40 9.49
CA ALA A 178 16.29 12.52 9.69
C ALA A 178 16.25 11.80 11.05
N ASN A 179 15.84 12.51 12.11
CA ASN A 179 15.71 11.91 13.44
C ASN A 179 14.52 10.94 13.52
N ALA A 180 13.39 11.27 12.88
CA ALA A 180 12.24 10.39 12.83
C ALA A 180 12.54 9.09 12.03
N LEU A 181 13.29 9.20 10.92
CA LEU A 181 13.76 8.04 10.16
C LEU A 181 14.73 7.17 10.98
N ALA A 182 15.71 7.77 11.65
CA ALA A 182 16.64 7.04 12.49
C ALA A 182 15.92 6.30 13.63
N ASP A 183 14.88 6.90 14.22
CA ASP A 183 14.06 6.22 15.22
C ASP A 183 13.25 5.08 14.61
N ALA A 184 12.66 5.26 13.43
CA ALA A 184 11.97 4.20 12.71
C ALA A 184 12.88 2.99 12.43
N GLN A 185 14.14 3.23 12.04
CA GLN A 185 15.14 2.18 11.85
C GLN A 185 15.49 1.47 13.16
N LYS A 186 15.69 2.21 14.24
CA LYS A 186 15.96 1.66 15.57
C LYS A 186 14.81 0.80 16.10
N GLN A 187 13.55 1.20 15.82
CA GLN A 187 12.36 0.45 16.22
C GLN A 187 12.04 -0.73 15.28
N GLY A 188 12.79 -0.90 14.18
CA GLY A 188 12.59 -1.96 13.20
C GLY A 188 11.41 -1.72 12.25
N PHE A 189 10.89 -0.48 12.16
CA PHE A 189 9.87 -0.10 11.18
C PHE A 189 10.47 0.23 9.81
N ALA A 190 11.74 0.66 9.75
CA ALA A 190 12.48 0.92 8.52
C ALA A 190 13.73 0.04 8.44
N GLU A 191 14.07 -0.41 7.26
CA GLU A 191 15.33 -1.10 6.96
C GLU A 191 16.49 -0.10 6.84
N ALA A 192 17.72 -0.62 6.72
CA ALA A 192 18.91 0.22 6.52
C ALA A 192 18.82 1.04 5.23
N ASP A 193 18.27 0.47 4.16
CA ASP A 193 17.86 1.20 2.94
C ASP A 193 16.34 1.39 2.93
N PRO A 194 15.83 2.56 3.33
CA PRO A 194 14.40 2.82 3.41
C PRO A 194 13.78 3.31 2.10
N THR A 195 14.53 3.34 0.99
CA THR A 195 14.13 3.96 -0.28
C THR A 195 12.76 3.50 -0.77
N ASN A 196 12.47 2.20 -0.71
CA ASN A 196 11.18 1.66 -1.13
C ASN A 196 9.99 2.25 -0.35
N ASP A 197 10.22 2.57 0.93
CA ASP A 197 9.19 3.15 1.80
C ASP A 197 9.11 4.67 1.59
N VAL A 198 10.22 5.39 1.82
CA VAL A 198 10.21 6.86 1.90
C VAL A 198 9.97 7.54 0.56
N CYS A 199 10.40 6.91 -0.55
CA CYS A 199 10.06 7.38 -1.91
C CYS A 199 8.64 6.99 -2.36
N GLY A 200 7.90 6.19 -1.58
CA GLY A 200 6.51 5.80 -1.86
C GLY A 200 6.34 4.62 -2.80
N PHE A 201 7.41 3.91 -3.18
CA PHE A 201 7.35 2.81 -4.15
C PHE A 201 6.59 1.58 -3.62
N ASP A 202 6.74 1.23 -2.34
CA ASP A 202 5.94 0.18 -1.69
C ASP A 202 4.44 0.52 -1.74
N ALA A 203 4.09 1.76 -1.41
CA ALA A 203 2.71 2.23 -1.45
C ALA A 203 2.13 2.20 -2.87
N ALA A 204 2.93 2.54 -3.89
CA ALA A 204 2.51 2.53 -5.29
C ALA A 204 2.22 1.12 -5.82
N ARG A 205 3.06 0.12 -5.49
CA ARG A 205 2.80 -1.29 -5.84
C ARG A 205 1.49 -1.80 -5.24
N LYS A 206 1.23 -1.47 -3.97
CA LYS A 206 -0.02 -1.81 -3.30
C LYS A 206 -1.22 -1.11 -3.93
N LEU A 207 -1.06 0.17 -4.32
CA LEU A 207 -2.11 0.92 -5.02
C LEU A 207 -2.43 0.29 -6.38
N ALA A 208 -1.43 -0.19 -7.12
CA ALA A 208 -1.65 -0.87 -8.39
C ALA A 208 -2.53 -2.12 -8.22
N ILE A 209 -2.25 -2.95 -7.22
CA ILE A 209 -3.07 -4.14 -6.91
C ILE A 209 -4.50 -3.74 -6.52
N LEU A 210 -4.65 -2.80 -5.59
CA LEU A 210 -5.98 -2.32 -5.16
C LEU A 210 -6.79 -1.75 -6.31
N SER A 211 -6.14 -0.98 -7.19
CA SER A 211 -6.78 -0.35 -8.33
C SER A 211 -7.18 -1.38 -9.38
N SER A 212 -6.35 -2.41 -9.58
CA SER A 212 -6.68 -3.51 -10.50
C SER A 212 -7.97 -4.21 -10.08
N ILE A 213 -8.17 -4.44 -8.79
CA ILE A 213 -9.36 -5.09 -8.24
C ILE A 213 -10.54 -4.11 -8.19
N GLY A 214 -10.35 -2.95 -7.56
CA GLY A 214 -11.44 -2.00 -7.29
C GLY A 214 -12.04 -1.38 -8.55
N PHE A 215 -11.22 -1.11 -9.57
CA PHE A 215 -11.70 -0.57 -10.86
C PHE A 215 -11.84 -1.62 -11.95
N ARG A 216 -11.51 -2.89 -11.68
CA ARG A 216 -11.44 -3.97 -12.67
C ARG A 216 -10.56 -3.60 -13.86
N ALA A 217 -9.38 -3.06 -13.58
CA ALA A 217 -8.45 -2.53 -14.56
C ALA A 217 -7.12 -3.29 -14.51
N ASN A 218 -6.41 -3.37 -15.63
CA ASN A 218 -5.03 -3.85 -15.61
C ASN A 218 -4.12 -2.66 -15.28
N VAL A 219 -3.69 -2.55 -14.03
CA VAL A 219 -2.86 -1.47 -13.51
C VAL A 219 -1.51 -2.02 -13.09
N THR A 220 -0.44 -1.35 -13.50
CA THR A 220 0.92 -1.66 -13.13
C THR A 220 1.53 -0.56 -12.26
N PHE A 221 2.70 -0.82 -11.69
CA PHE A 221 3.45 0.18 -10.92
C PHE A 221 3.78 1.42 -11.76
N ASP A 222 4.09 1.25 -13.05
CA ASP A 222 4.50 2.34 -13.95
C ASP A 222 3.35 3.32 -14.27
N ASP A 223 2.11 2.93 -14.00
CA ASP A 223 0.93 3.77 -14.19
C ASP A 223 0.67 4.72 -13.01
N VAL A 224 1.44 4.57 -11.92
CA VAL A 224 1.28 5.37 -10.69
C VAL A 224 2.28 6.50 -10.64
N LEU A 225 1.81 7.74 -10.53
CA LEU A 225 2.69 8.87 -10.25
C LEU A 225 3.08 8.87 -8.77
N VAL A 226 4.39 8.92 -8.48
CA VAL A 226 4.91 8.75 -7.11
C VAL A 226 5.72 9.96 -6.66
N GLU A 227 5.38 10.49 -5.49
CA GLU A 227 6.14 11.51 -4.75
C GLU A 227 6.32 11.01 -3.31
N GLY A 228 7.57 10.95 -2.83
CA GLY A 228 7.93 10.49 -1.47
C GLY A 228 7.84 11.58 -0.40
N ILE A 229 8.22 11.23 0.83
CA ILE A 229 8.17 12.11 2.00
C ILE A 229 9.49 12.81 2.33
N GLU A 230 10.54 12.55 1.59
CA GLU A 230 11.91 13.01 1.91
C GLU A 230 12.07 14.53 1.97
N LYS A 231 11.19 15.27 1.27
CA LYS A 231 11.17 16.73 1.24
C LYS A 231 10.34 17.37 2.36
N ILE A 232 9.63 16.59 3.15
CA ILE A 232 8.79 17.10 4.23
C ILE A 232 9.70 17.59 5.37
N ASP A 233 9.57 18.87 5.69
CA ASP A 233 10.31 19.52 6.75
C ASP A 233 9.44 19.70 8.00
N LYS A 234 10.10 19.88 9.16
CA LYS A 234 9.39 20.14 10.40
C LYS A 234 8.57 21.44 10.36
N SER A 235 8.98 22.41 9.54
CA SER A 235 8.21 23.65 9.33
C SER A 235 6.89 23.36 8.61
N ASP A 236 6.89 22.44 7.62
CA ASP A 236 5.66 22.02 6.93
C ASP A 236 4.68 21.35 7.90
N ILE A 237 5.20 20.49 8.79
CA ILE A 237 4.41 19.84 9.86
C ILE A 237 3.80 20.88 10.80
N GLN A 238 4.58 21.89 11.19
CA GLN A 238 4.08 22.95 12.09
C GLN A 238 3.00 23.81 11.42
N TYR A 239 3.21 24.19 10.15
CA TYR A 239 2.20 24.96 9.41
C TYR A 239 0.93 24.15 9.19
N ALA A 240 1.05 22.86 8.82
CA ALA A 240 -0.11 21.98 8.71
C ALA A 240 -0.93 21.98 10.01
N LYS A 241 -0.26 21.79 11.16
CA LYS A 241 -0.91 21.79 12.48
C LYS A 241 -1.56 23.14 12.81
N ASP A 242 -0.86 24.26 12.55
CA ASP A 242 -1.37 25.62 12.81
C ASP A 242 -2.64 25.92 11.97
N MET A 243 -2.79 25.27 10.82
CA MET A 243 -3.88 25.46 9.87
C MET A 243 -4.98 24.36 9.96
N GLY A 244 -4.89 23.44 10.94
CA GLY A 244 -5.89 22.37 11.15
C GLY A 244 -5.75 21.17 10.20
N TYR A 245 -4.50 20.87 9.79
CA TYR A 245 -4.18 19.76 8.91
C TYR A 245 -3.13 18.83 9.52
N THR A 246 -3.17 17.59 9.07
CA THR A 246 -2.12 16.59 9.33
C THR A 246 -1.50 16.13 8.02
N ILE A 247 -0.15 16.02 7.95
CA ILE A 247 0.50 15.51 6.73
C ILE A 247 0.53 13.99 6.75
N LYS A 248 0.07 13.37 5.65
CA LYS A 248 0.11 11.93 5.41
C LYS A 248 0.69 11.62 4.02
N LEU A 249 1.39 10.48 3.88
CA LEU A 249 1.64 9.92 2.55
C LEU A 249 0.38 9.16 2.12
N LEU A 250 -0.30 9.66 1.12
CA LEU A 250 -1.54 9.07 0.61
C LEU A 250 -1.31 8.32 -0.69
N THR A 251 -1.91 7.16 -0.81
CA THR A 251 -2.19 6.51 -2.09
C THR A 251 -3.57 6.94 -2.53
N VAL A 252 -3.71 7.40 -3.76
CA VAL A 252 -4.95 7.98 -4.28
C VAL A 252 -5.25 7.39 -5.65
N ALA A 253 -6.33 6.64 -5.74
CA ALA A 253 -6.90 6.17 -6.99
C ALA A 253 -8.30 6.75 -7.16
N LEU A 254 -8.52 7.50 -8.24
CA LEU A 254 -9.76 8.22 -8.49
C LEU A 254 -10.32 7.81 -9.84
N ARG A 255 -11.61 7.48 -9.88
CA ARG A 255 -12.35 7.36 -11.13
C ARG A 255 -12.61 8.75 -11.69
N GLN A 256 -12.35 8.93 -12.96
CA GLN A 256 -12.64 10.13 -13.73
C GLN A 256 -13.55 9.76 -14.90
N GLU A 257 -14.20 10.76 -15.50
CA GLU A 257 -15.11 10.55 -16.64
C GLU A 257 -14.48 9.70 -17.76
N ASN A 258 -13.19 9.91 -18.02
CA ASN A 258 -12.46 9.27 -19.12
C ASN A 258 -11.28 8.41 -18.63
N GLY A 259 -11.41 7.72 -17.48
CA GLY A 259 -10.38 6.82 -17.00
C GLY A 259 -10.16 6.84 -15.49
N ILE A 260 -8.98 6.42 -15.06
CA ILE A 260 -8.57 6.42 -13.66
C ILE A 260 -7.28 7.19 -13.46
N ALA A 261 -7.18 7.95 -12.37
CA ALA A 261 -5.95 8.64 -11.98
C ALA A 261 -5.34 7.95 -10.76
N LEU A 262 -4.03 7.70 -10.79
CA LEU A 262 -3.30 6.91 -9.80
C LEU A 262 -2.09 7.68 -9.29
N ASN A 263 -2.07 7.95 -7.99
CA ASN A 263 -1.01 8.77 -7.41
C ASN A 263 -0.61 8.28 -6.02
N VAL A 264 0.65 8.51 -5.67
CA VAL A 264 1.17 8.45 -4.28
C VAL A 264 1.87 9.76 -4.01
N TYR A 265 1.45 10.47 -2.96
CA TYR A 265 2.05 11.76 -2.61
C TYR A 265 1.80 12.14 -1.15
N PRO A 266 2.67 12.95 -0.53
CA PRO A 266 2.34 13.60 0.73
C PRO A 266 1.25 14.65 0.52
N ALA A 267 0.28 14.70 1.46
CA ALA A 267 -0.80 15.67 1.41
C ALA A 267 -1.12 16.23 2.80
N PHE A 268 -1.55 17.50 2.81
CA PHE A 268 -2.27 18.10 3.92
C PHE A 268 -3.68 17.52 3.94
N LEU A 269 -4.00 16.82 5.01
CA LEU A 269 -5.29 16.18 5.22
C LEU A 269 -6.01 16.89 6.35
N PRO A 270 -7.25 17.39 6.16
CA PRO A 270 -7.98 18.06 7.23
C PRO A 270 -8.08 17.18 8.48
N ASP A 271 -7.94 17.77 9.66
CA ASP A 271 -7.92 17.02 10.93
C ASP A 271 -9.25 16.28 11.21
N ASN A 272 -10.35 16.72 10.60
CA ASN A 272 -11.65 16.03 10.67
C ASN A 272 -11.79 14.85 9.68
N HIS A 273 -10.85 14.65 8.75
CA HIS A 273 -10.89 13.52 7.85
C HIS A 273 -10.52 12.21 8.59
N PRO A 274 -11.23 11.08 8.42
CA PRO A 274 -10.97 9.83 9.14
C PRO A 274 -9.51 9.33 9.07
N LEU A 275 -8.85 9.48 7.93
CA LEU A 275 -7.45 9.08 7.74
C LEU A 275 -6.45 9.94 8.53
N SER A 276 -6.79 11.16 8.94
CA SER A 276 -5.89 12.01 9.76
C SER A 276 -5.57 11.37 11.10
N SER A 277 -6.53 10.64 11.66
CA SER A 277 -6.43 9.96 12.96
C SER A 277 -5.54 8.70 12.93
N VAL A 278 -5.14 8.21 11.77
CA VAL A 278 -4.32 7.00 11.61
C VAL A 278 -2.87 7.31 11.99
N LYS A 279 -2.41 6.83 13.14
CA LYS A 279 -1.11 7.16 13.72
C LYS A 279 -0.15 5.96 13.75
N GLY A 280 1.15 6.26 13.97
CA GLY A 280 2.20 5.26 14.10
C GLY A 280 2.33 4.39 12.85
N ALA A 281 2.60 3.10 13.02
CA ALA A 281 2.77 2.15 11.91
C ALA A 281 1.45 1.51 11.43
N TYR A 282 0.30 2.11 11.78
CA TYR A 282 -1.00 1.63 11.30
C TYR A 282 -1.27 2.08 9.87
N ASN A 283 -2.04 1.26 9.16
CA ASN A 283 -2.51 1.52 7.81
C ASN A 283 -4.04 1.68 7.81
N ALA A 284 -4.56 2.37 6.80
CA ALA A 284 -5.99 2.43 6.54
C ALA A 284 -6.26 2.61 5.06
N ILE A 285 -7.39 2.07 4.59
CA ILE A 285 -7.89 2.22 3.24
C ILE A 285 -9.31 2.76 3.32
N TYR A 286 -9.53 3.90 2.70
CA TYR A 286 -10.81 4.59 2.62
C TYR A 286 -11.33 4.42 1.20
N VAL A 287 -12.50 3.81 1.07
CA VAL A 287 -13.10 3.48 -0.22
C VAL A 287 -14.43 4.19 -0.34
N THR A 288 -14.63 4.91 -1.43
CA THR A 288 -15.90 5.53 -1.77
C THR A 288 -16.55 4.76 -2.92
N GLY A 289 -17.77 4.33 -2.74
CA GLY A 289 -18.59 3.70 -3.76
C GLY A 289 -19.90 4.43 -3.97
N ASN A 290 -20.45 4.37 -5.18
CA ASN A 290 -21.65 5.11 -5.57
C ASN A 290 -22.95 4.72 -4.83
N ILE A 291 -22.93 3.64 -4.03
CA ILE A 291 -24.09 3.15 -3.27
C ILE A 291 -23.78 3.05 -1.78
N VAL A 292 -22.58 2.57 -1.44
CA VAL A 292 -22.16 2.35 -0.05
C VAL A 292 -21.70 3.64 0.63
N ASP A 293 -21.52 4.71 -0.14
CA ASP A 293 -20.79 5.92 0.27
C ASP A 293 -19.37 5.57 0.74
N ASP A 294 -18.98 6.00 1.92
CA ASP A 294 -17.64 5.88 2.45
C ASP A 294 -17.50 4.72 3.44
N VAL A 295 -16.52 3.87 3.21
CA VAL A 295 -16.11 2.83 4.13
C VAL A 295 -14.61 2.88 4.39
N MET A 296 -14.19 2.60 5.63
CA MET A 296 -12.79 2.61 6.01
C MET A 296 -12.38 1.26 6.61
N PHE A 297 -11.27 0.72 6.12
CA PHE A 297 -10.59 -0.46 6.65
C PHE A 297 -9.32 -0.02 7.36
N TYR A 298 -9.15 -0.40 8.62
CA TYR A 298 -8.05 0.05 9.46
C TYR A 298 -7.43 -1.11 10.23
N GLY A 299 -6.10 -1.12 10.32
CA GLY A 299 -5.39 -2.14 11.08
C GLY A 299 -3.87 -2.07 10.92
N ARG A 300 -3.20 -3.16 11.28
CA ARG A 300 -1.76 -3.29 11.09
C ARG A 300 -1.44 -3.68 9.64
N GLY A 301 -0.68 -2.83 8.96
CA GLY A 301 -0.28 -3.03 7.56
C GLY A 301 0.84 -4.06 7.35
N ALA A 302 1.49 -4.52 8.44
CA ALA A 302 2.55 -5.53 8.42
C ALA A 302 2.67 -6.20 9.79
N GLY A 303 3.47 -7.26 9.87
CA GLY A 303 3.77 -8.00 11.10
C GLY A 303 3.46 -9.49 10.96
N ALA A 304 4.13 -10.32 11.76
CA ALA A 304 4.02 -11.78 11.66
C ALA A 304 2.57 -12.28 11.77
N LEU A 305 1.92 -12.05 12.89
CA LEU A 305 0.55 -12.52 13.12
C LEU A 305 -0.52 -11.75 12.34
N PRO A 306 -0.46 -10.40 12.18
CA PRO A 306 -1.41 -9.69 11.33
C PRO A 306 -1.41 -10.20 9.89
N THR A 307 -0.24 -10.32 9.25
CA THR A 307 -0.13 -10.81 7.87
C THR A 307 -0.52 -12.29 7.78
N ALA A 308 -0.12 -13.11 8.76
CA ALA A 308 -0.55 -14.51 8.83
C ALA A 308 -2.08 -14.64 8.95
N SER A 309 -2.76 -13.69 9.60
CA SER A 309 -4.22 -13.70 9.69
C SER A 309 -4.88 -13.59 8.30
N ALA A 310 -4.37 -12.72 7.42
CA ALA A 310 -4.87 -12.59 6.06
C ALA A 310 -4.56 -13.84 5.22
N VAL A 311 -3.30 -14.34 5.29
CA VAL A 311 -2.92 -15.62 4.65
C VAL A 311 -3.85 -16.75 5.09
N MET A 312 -4.14 -16.87 6.38
CA MET A 312 -5.01 -17.92 6.92
C MET A 312 -6.48 -17.75 6.50
N GLY A 313 -6.95 -16.51 6.32
CA GLY A 313 -8.25 -16.24 5.72
C GLY A 313 -8.36 -16.85 4.32
N ASP A 314 -7.35 -16.60 3.49
CA ASP A 314 -7.25 -17.16 2.14
C ASP A 314 -7.11 -18.69 2.15
N VAL A 315 -6.28 -19.27 3.03
CA VAL A 315 -6.12 -20.72 3.16
C VAL A 315 -7.45 -21.39 3.55
N ILE A 316 -8.18 -20.81 4.51
CA ILE A 316 -9.48 -21.36 4.94
C ILE A 316 -10.51 -21.26 3.82
N SER A 317 -10.58 -20.13 3.12
CA SER A 317 -11.48 -19.96 1.97
C SER A 317 -11.14 -20.95 0.85
N THR A 318 -9.87 -21.09 0.50
CA THR A 318 -9.39 -22.03 -0.52
C THR A 318 -9.70 -23.48 -0.12
N ALA A 319 -9.49 -23.85 1.15
CA ALA A 319 -9.83 -25.17 1.66
C ALA A 319 -11.33 -25.46 1.56
N GLN A 320 -12.20 -24.48 1.82
CA GLN A 320 -13.65 -24.61 1.63
C GLN A 320 -14.02 -24.84 0.17
N HIS A 321 -13.38 -24.14 -0.77
CA HIS A 321 -13.57 -24.37 -2.21
C HIS A 321 -13.17 -25.79 -2.62
N ILE A 322 -12.03 -26.29 -2.12
CA ILE A 322 -11.58 -27.66 -2.37
C ILE A 322 -12.59 -28.69 -1.84
N LEU A 323 -13.03 -28.51 -0.59
CA LEU A 323 -13.99 -29.42 0.04
C LEU A 323 -15.36 -29.45 -0.65
N ASN A 324 -15.77 -28.31 -1.22
CA ASN A 324 -17.05 -28.17 -1.92
C ASN A 324 -16.97 -28.43 -3.43
N GLY A 325 -15.78 -28.73 -3.99
CA GLY A 325 -15.57 -28.95 -5.42
C GLY A 325 -15.84 -27.71 -6.28
N SER A 326 -15.55 -26.50 -5.74
CA SER A 326 -15.79 -25.21 -6.41
C SER A 326 -14.49 -24.42 -6.68
N THR A 327 -13.40 -25.14 -6.90
CA THR A 327 -12.10 -24.53 -7.26
C THR A 327 -12.12 -23.95 -8.68
N GLY A 328 -11.25 -22.99 -8.95
CA GLY A 328 -11.14 -22.31 -10.24
C GLY A 328 -12.21 -21.22 -10.48
N THR A 329 -13.01 -20.87 -9.46
CA THR A 329 -14.10 -19.89 -9.57
C THR A 329 -14.03 -18.83 -8.51
N GLY A 330 -14.61 -17.66 -8.79
CA GLY A 330 -14.76 -16.58 -7.79
C GLY A 330 -13.46 -15.92 -7.35
N MET A 331 -12.39 -16.02 -8.14
CA MET A 331 -11.12 -15.37 -7.85
C MET A 331 -11.14 -13.88 -8.19
N ILE A 332 -10.32 -13.12 -7.48
CA ILE A 332 -10.07 -11.70 -7.79
C ILE A 332 -9.35 -11.55 -9.15
N MET A 333 -9.40 -10.35 -9.75
CA MET A 333 -8.71 -10.00 -11.02
C MET A 333 -9.10 -10.85 -12.25
N THR A 334 -10.19 -11.60 -12.21
CA THR A 334 -10.60 -12.47 -13.34
C THR A 334 -11.11 -11.70 -14.55
N ASP A 335 -11.46 -10.45 -14.37
CA ASP A 335 -12.22 -9.65 -15.34
C ASP A 335 -11.62 -8.24 -15.52
N THR A 336 -10.29 -8.15 -15.60
CA THR A 336 -9.60 -6.87 -15.77
C THR A 336 -9.67 -6.38 -17.22
N LYS A 337 -10.10 -5.13 -17.39
CA LYS A 337 -10.15 -4.45 -18.68
C LYS A 337 -9.04 -3.43 -18.78
N ARG A 338 -8.60 -3.11 -19.98
CA ARG A 338 -7.72 -1.97 -20.19
C ARG A 338 -8.56 -0.69 -20.10
N ILE A 339 -8.50 0.00 -18.96
CA ILE A 339 -9.14 1.29 -18.74
C ILE A 339 -8.11 2.39 -19.05
N PRO A 340 -8.49 3.47 -19.72
CA PRO A 340 -7.59 4.61 -19.95
C PRO A 340 -7.10 5.21 -18.64
N PHE A 341 -5.85 5.68 -18.62
CA PHE A 341 -5.33 6.44 -17.50
C PHE A 341 -5.61 7.93 -17.69
N TYR A 342 -6.19 8.55 -16.67
CA TYR A 342 -6.40 9.99 -16.63
C TYR A 342 -5.09 10.66 -16.22
N SER A 343 -4.66 11.66 -16.97
CA SER A 343 -3.40 12.35 -16.69
C SER A 343 -3.45 13.04 -15.33
N SER A 344 -2.55 12.67 -14.44
CA SER A 344 -2.38 13.30 -13.12
C SER A 344 -2.05 14.80 -13.21
N LEU A 345 -1.55 15.27 -14.36
CA LEU A 345 -1.33 16.70 -14.62
C LEU A 345 -2.62 17.51 -14.72
N LYS A 346 -3.75 16.87 -15.01
CA LYS A 346 -5.07 17.50 -15.12
C LYS A 346 -5.87 17.46 -13.82
N LEU A 347 -5.43 16.67 -12.83
CA LEU A 347 -6.12 16.59 -11.54
C LEU A 347 -6.11 17.95 -10.85
N GLN A 348 -7.26 18.29 -10.29
CA GLN A 348 -7.47 19.53 -9.53
C GLN A 348 -7.28 19.24 -8.04
N ASN A 349 -6.40 20.00 -7.40
CA ASN A 349 -6.19 20.00 -5.97
C ASN A 349 -5.92 21.43 -5.51
N SER A 350 -6.13 21.71 -4.25
CA SER A 350 -5.49 22.87 -3.61
C SER A 350 -4.04 22.55 -3.28
N TYR A 351 -3.20 23.57 -3.16
CA TYR A 351 -1.78 23.38 -2.93
C TYR A 351 -1.26 24.35 -1.85
N TYR A 352 -0.52 23.80 -0.93
CA TYR A 352 0.32 24.52 0.00
C TYR A 352 1.66 24.84 -0.65
N PHE A 353 2.11 26.09 -0.51
CA PHE A 353 3.44 26.57 -0.90
C PHE A 353 4.15 27.14 0.31
N ARG A 354 5.40 26.77 0.51
CA ARG A 354 6.31 27.44 1.46
C ARG A 354 7.49 28.02 0.69
N LEU A 355 7.62 29.36 0.78
CA LEU A 355 8.53 30.16 -0.02
C LEU A 355 9.47 30.92 0.91
N ASP A 356 10.77 30.88 0.66
CA ASP A 356 11.76 31.75 1.26
C ASP A 356 11.98 32.95 0.32
N VAL A 357 11.75 34.18 0.81
CA VAL A 357 11.74 35.39 0.00
C VAL A 357 12.50 36.52 0.69
N ASP A 358 12.87 37.53 -0.08
CA ASP A 358 13.37 38.78 0.50
C ASP A 358 12.26 39.52 1.27
N ASP A 359 12.60 40.09 2.42
CA ASP A 359 11.66 40.93 3.22
C ASP A 359 11.73 42.40 2.75
N VAL A 360 11.20 42.62 1.53
CA VAL A 360 11.16 43.95 0.90
C VAL A 360 9.78 44.25 0.34
N THR A 361 9.49 45.56 0.14
CA THR A 361 8.22 46.03 -0.40
C THR A 361 7.95 45.43 -1.81
N GLY A 362 6.72 45.00 -2.07
CA GLY A 362 6.28 44.51 -3.39
C GLY A 362 6.49 43.01 -3.64
N VAL A 363 7.08 42.26 -2.71
CA VAL A 363 7.30 40.80 -2.86
C VAL A 363 5.99 40.06 -3.02
N LEU A 364 5.00 40.28 -2.16
CA LEU A 364 3.71 39.63 -2.22
C LEU A 364 2.99 39.92 -3.54
N SER A 365 3.10 41.13 -4.08
CA SER A 365 2.53 41.53 -5.37
C SER A 365 3.14 40.71 -6.54
N GLN A 366 4.47 40.56 -6.56
CA GLN A 366 5.15 39.78 -7.61
C GLN A 366 4.77 38.29 -7.54
N ILE A 367 4.69 37.73 -6.33
CA ILE A 367 4.28 36.33 -6.13
C ILE A 367 2.82 36.16 -6.58
N ALA A 368 1.90 37.02 -6.12
CA ALA A 368 0.49 36.92 -6.50
C ALA A 368 0.29 37.07 -8.02
N ALA A 369 1.08 37.90 -8.71
CA ALA A 369 1.07 38.01 -10.16
C ALA A 369 1.42 36.67 -10.84
N ALA A 370 2.44 35.96 -10.34
CA ALA A 370 2.83 34.64 -10.90
C ALA A 370 1.71 33.57 -10.78
N PHE A 371 0.90 33.61 -9.72
CA PHE A 371 -0.27 32.75 -9.59
C PHE A 371 -1.39 33.21 -10.55
N ALA A 372 -1.68 34.51 -10.60
CA ALA A 372 -2.72 35.08 -11.46
C ALA A 372 -2.46 34.84 -12.96
N GLU A 373 -1.21 34.91 -13.43
CA GLU A 373 -0.80 34.59 -14.79
C GLU A 373 -1.09 33.14 -15.21
N ASN A 374 -1.32 32.26 -14.23
CA ASN A 374 -1.65 30.86 -14.45
C ASN A 374 -3.09 30.50 -14.03
N ASP A 375 -3.97 31.50 -13.90
CA ASP A 375 -5.37 31.37 -13.50
C ASP A 375 -5.55 30.65 -12.14
N ILE A 376 -4.64 30.90 -11.17
CA ILE A 376 -4.72 30.31 -9.85
C ILE A 376 -5.04 31.39 -8.82
N SER A 377 -6.12 31.19 -8.06
CA SER A 377 -6.47 32.00 -6.90
C SER A 377 -5.75 31.51 -5.65
N ILE A 378 -5.35 32.44 -4.79
CA ILE A 378 -4.78 32.19 -3.48
C ILE A 378 -5.89 32.39 -2.45
N CYS A 379 -6.16 31.37 -1.60
CA CYS A 379 -7.19 31.48 -0.57
C CYS A 379 -6.61 31.85 0.80
N GLU A 380 -5.37 31.52 1.08
CA GLU A 380 -4.74 31.81 2.38
C GLU A 380 -3.29 32.26 2.21
N VAL A 381 -2.85 33.25 3.01
CA VAL A 381 -1.49 33.77 3.01
C VAL A 381 -1.05 33.98 4.46
N VAL A 382 0.09 33.42 4.82
CA VAL A 382 0.74 33.63 6.11
C VAL A 382 2.19 34.05 5.87
N GLN A 383 2.60 35.19 6.43
CA GLN A 383 3.98 35.65 6.35
C GLN A 383 4.61 35.67 7.75
N LYS A 384 5.78 35.03 7.89
CA LYS A 384 6.61 35.08 9.11
C LYS A 384 8.00 35.63 8.76
N ARG A 385 8.48 36.57 9.55
CA ARG A 385 9.86 37.07 9.43
C ARG A 385 10.82 36.02 10.00
N LYS A 386 11.81 35.58 9.21
CA LYS A 386 12.84 34.62 9.66
C LYS A 386 14.03 35.30 10.32
N THR A 387 14.67 36.22 9.58
CA THR A 387 15.83 36.99 10.00
C THR A 387 15.78 38.38 9.35
N LYS A 388 16.67 39.29 9.72
CA LYS A 388 16.71 40.62 9.09
C LYS A 388 16.92 40.50 7.58
N GLY A 389 15.94 40.98 6.80
CA GLY A 389 15.95 40.96 5.34
C GLY A 389 15.41 39.69 4.67
N LEU A 390 14.97 38.67 5.43
CA LEU A 390 14.37 37.46 4.91
C LEU A 390 13.02 37.18 5.55
N ALA A 391 12.05 36.73 4.74
CA ALA A 391 10.73 36.31 5.16
C ALA A 391 10.42 34.90 4.65
N GLU A 392 9.58 34.20 5.37
CA GLU A 392 8.94 32.99 4.90
C GLU A 392 7.46 33.27 4.61
N LEU A 393 7.06 32.97 3.38
CA LEU A 393 5.71 33.16 2.93
C LEU A 393 5.07 31.77 2.71
N VAL A 394 3.94 31.55 3.35
CA VAL A 394 3.12 30.34 3.19
C VAL A 394 1.83 30.72 2.49
N LEU A 395 1.46 29.95 1.48
CA LEU A 395 0.28 30.17 0.67
C LEU A 395 -0.51 28.86 0.55
N ILE A 396 -1.86 28.95 0.55
CA ILE A 396 -2.74 27.87 0.08
C ILE A 396 -3.52 28.42 -1.11
N THR A 397 -3.59 27.60 -2.19
CA THR A 397 -4.32 27.95 -3.40
C THR A 397 -5.75 27.40 -3.37
N GLU A 398 -6.65 28.00 -4.14
CA GLU A 398 -7.85 27.33 -4.60
C GLU A 398 -7.50 26.14 -5.50
N LEU A 399 -8.51 25.39 -5.97
CA LEU A 399 -8.33 24.24 -6.85
C LEU A 399 -7.58 24.63 -8.14
N ALA A 400 -6.49 23.95 -8.39
CA ALA A 400 -5.65 24.16 -9.56
C ALA A 400 -5.14 22.84 -10.14
N SER A 401 -4.92 22.79 -11.45
CA SER A 401 -4.33 21.62 -12.08
C SER A 401 -2.85 21.48 -11.71
N ARG A 402 -2.35 20.23 -11.58
CA ARG A 402 -0.92 20.02 -11.38
C ARG A 402 -0.07 20.68 -12.47
N LYS A 403 -0.57 20.74 -13.70
CA LYS A 403 0.10 21.42 -14.81
C LYS A 403 0.29 22.90 -14.53
N SER A 404 -0.75 23.62 -14.10
CA SER A 404 -0.70 25.05 -13.77
C SER A 404 0.26 25.28 -12.58
N ILE A 405 0.21 24.45 -11.56
CA ILE A 405 1.13 24.51 -10.41
C ILE A 405 2.60 24.40 -10.84
N LEU A 406 2.94 23.44 -11.72
CA LEU A 406 4.31 23.33 -12.24
C LEU A 406 4.76 24.55 -13.03
N GLN A 407 3.84 25.26 -13.68
CA GLN A 407 4.15 26.53 -14.36
C GLN A 407 4.41 27.64 -13.34
N VAL A 408 3.59 27.74 -12.31
CA VAL A 408 3.82 28.68 -11.18
C VAL A 408 5.15 28.41 -10.51
N GLU A 409 5.47 27.14 -10.17
CA GLU A 409 6.76 26.79 -9.55
C GLU A 409 7.95 27.31 -10.38
N LYS A 410 7.89 27.16 -11.73
CA LYS A 410 8.92 27.69 -12.64
C LYS A 410 8.96 29.22 -12.67
N GLY A 411 7.78 29.86 -12.72
CA GLY A 411 7.67 31.31 -12.69
C GLY A 411 8.22 31.92 -11.39
N LEU A 412 7.91 31.32 -10.25
CA LEU A 412 8.41 31.74 -8.95
C LEU A 412 9.94 31.66 -8.85
N GLN A 413 10.56 30.60 -9.38
CA GLN A 413 12.02 30.41 -9.30
C GLN A 413 12.84 31.50 -10.00
N VAL A 414 12.27 32.22 -10.95
CA VAL A 414 12.95 33.30 -11.70
C VAL A 414 12.69 34.69 -11.14
N LEU A 415 11.82 34.83 -10.14
CA LEU A 415 11.55 36.12 -9.50
C LEU A 415 12.79 36.64 -8.72
N PRO A 416 13.19 37.87 -8.89
CA PRO A 416 14.37 38.42 -8.18
C PRO A 416 14.28 38.37 -6.65
N CYS A 417 13.06 38.45 -6.12
CA CYS A 417 12.78 38.38 -4.68
C CYS A 417 12.74 36.97 -4.12
N MET A 418 12.72 35.93 -4.99
CA MET A 418 12.64 34.54 -4.58
C MET A 418 14.01 33.99 -4.19
N ARG A 419 14.13 33.44 -2.99
CA ARG A 419 15.34 32.75 -2.54
C ARG A 419 15.19 31.24 -2.76
N LYS A 420 14.01 30.69 -2.45
CA LYS A 420 13.75 29.26 -2.59
C LYS A 420 12.24 28.98 -2.58
N VAL A 421 11.77 28.13 -3.48
CA VAL A 421 10.52 27.39 -3.30
C VAL A 421 10.85 26.22 -2.38
N ALA A 422 10.56 26.37 -1.08
CA ALA A 422 11.01 25.44 -0.07
C ALA A 422 10.22 24.13 -0.10
N ASN A 423 8.90 24.22 -0.30
CA ASN A 423 8.06 23.02 -0.54
C ASN A 423 6.75 23.38 -1.25
N VAL A 424 6.19 22.39 -1.95
CA VAL A 424 4.85 22.44 -2.56
C VAL A 424 4.17 21.11 -2.26
N ILE A 425 3.04 21.15 -1.54
CA ILE A 425 2.34 19.95 -1.06
C ILE A 425 0.85 20.09 -1.42
N ARG A 426 0.22 18.97 -1.83
CA ARG A 426 -1.23 18.95 -2.08
C ARG A 426 -2.02 19.11 -0.80
N VAL A 427 -3.18 19.78 -0.90
CA VAL A 427 -4.18 19.91 0.17
C VAL A 427 -5.45 19.21 -0.30
N MET A 428 -6.01 18.33 0.54
CA MET A 428 -7.25 17.59 0.26
C MET A 428 -8.45 18.27 0.88
#